data_25e0b944ffdb8df9a13dd19a64d5dee2
#
_entry.id   25e0b944ffdb8df9a13dd19a64d5dee2
#
_cell.length_a   1.000
_cell.length_b   1.000
_cell.length_c   1.000
_cell.angle_alpha   90.00
_cell.angle_beta   90.00
_cell.angle_gamma   90.00
#
_symmetry.space_group_name_H-M   'P 1'
#
loop_
_entity.id
_entity.type
_entity.pdbx_description
1 polymer ?
#
loop_
_entity_poly.entity_id
_entity_poly.type
_entity_poly.pdbx_seq_one_letter_code
_entity_poly.pdbx_strand_id
1 'polypeptide(L)'
;MNIEQIEAFLAVVEHGSITAAASFLFIAQSNVSSRIKKLEESLGVKLLSRKKGYKQISLTAHGEAFLPLAMQIFSTIHEANNLKYTLPTEELKIASVDAVNNYTFVPLYRDFMKKEEKIKLKIATHHSNEIHALVESGQADIGFVYSQIKYPDVIAKPIFRELNYVVCHKDSPYYNGMSPHELDLSKEIYLNWSHDFYQWHYHFFGDNPHKLITVNTGSLIAHYLDAPGNWAIAPMSVIESFKANNDIVYYSLSSPPPPRICYQLTKRHLSLTKQQIIETFEDYARNYIESDNSICTFQTWMMD
;
A
#
# COMPACT_ATOMS: atom_id res chain seq x y z
N MET A 1 -20.90 22.56 12.68
CA MET A 1 -20.66 21.28 11.97
C MET A 1 -21.13 20.14 12.86
N ASN A 2 -21.85 19.13 12.33
CA ASN A 2 -22.27 17.90 13.04
C ASN A 2 -22.16 16.67 12.11
N ILE A 3 -22.32 15.47 12.70
CA ILE A 3 -22.14 14.20 12.00
C ILE A 3 -23.08 14.03 10.81
N GLU A 4 -24.35 14.42 10.96
CA GLU A 4 -25.33 14.29 9.87
C GLU A 4 -25.02 15.17 8.64
N GLN A 5 -24.35 16.30 8.86
CA GLN A 5 -23.90 17.19 7.79
C GLN A 5 -22.71 16.58 7.04
N ILE A 6 -21.79 15.93 7.77
CA ILE A 6 -20.65 15.21 7.20
C ILE A 6 -21.13 14.00 6.41
N GLU A 7 -22.05 13.22 6.98
CA GLU A 7 -22.68 12.06 6.33
C GLU A 7 -23.36 12.45 5.00
N ALA A 8 -24.12 13.54 5.03
CA ALA A 8 -24.76 14.06 3.81
C ALA A 8 -23.75 14.49 2.74
N PHE A 9 -22.62 15.09 3.15
CA PHE A 9 -21.54 15.46 2.23
C PHE A 9 -20.89 14.21 1.61
N LEU A 10 -20.50 13.23 2.41
CA LEU A 10 -19.91 11.98 1.94
C LEU A 10 -20.84 11.22 1.00
N ALA A 11 -22.12 11.10 1.35
CA ALA A 11 -23.12 10.46 0.50
C ALA A 11 -23.30 11.18 -0.85
N VAL A 12 -23.26 12.51 -0.88
CA VAL A 12 -23.34 13.28 -2.14
C VAL A 12 -22.11 13.07 -3.01
N VAL A 13 -20.91 12.98 -2.41
CA VAL A 13 -19.66 12.72 -3.12
C VAL A 13 -19.69 11.31 -3.72
N GLU A 14 -20.09 10.31 -2.95
CA GLU A 14 -20.12 8.90 -3.37
C GLU A 14 -21.15 8.64 -4.47
N HIS A 15 -22.36 9.19 -4.33
CA HIS A 15 -23.47 8.92 -5.26
C HIS A 15 -23.63 9.99 -6.37
N GLY A 16 -22.79 11.01 -6.39
CA GLY A 16 -22.70 12.01 -7.46
C GLY A 16 -23.89 12.97 -7.58
N SER A 17 -24.94 12.81 -6.76
CA SER A 17 -26.11 13.71 -6.77
C SER A 17 -26.84 13.79 -5.43
N ILE A 18 -27.48 14.94 -5.15
CA ILE A 18 -28.29 15.12 -3.93
C ILE A 18 -29.47 14.14 -3.89
N THR A 19 -30.07 13.84 -5.03
CA THR A 19 -31.21 12.92 -5.12
C THR A 19 -30.79 11.49 -4.78
N ALA A 20 -29.68 11.01 -5.34
CA ALA A 20 -29.17 9.67 -5.04
C ALA A 20 -28.70 9.55 -3.58
N ALA A 21 -28.02 10.56 -3.05
CA ALA A 21 -27.66 10.63 -1.64
C ALA A 21 -28.88 10.62 -0.72
N ALA A 22 -29.95 11.34 -1.06
CA ALA A 22 -31.20 11.35 -0.30
C ALA A 22 -31.86 9.96 -0.26
N SER A 23 -31.88 9.25 -1.39
CA SER A 23 -32.37 7.87 -1.45
C SER A 23 -31.52 6.92 -0.62
N PHE A 24 -30.20 7.06 -0.69
CA PHE A 24 -29.26 6.25 0.12
C PHE A 24 -29.43 6.47 1.62
N LEU A 25 -29.59 7.73 2.05
CA LEU A 25 -29.75 8.11 3.45
C LEU A 25 -31.19 7.95 3.97
N PHE A 26 -32.14 7.55 3.13
CA PHE A 26 -33.57 7.44 3.46
C PHE A 26 -34.17 8.73 4.02
N ILE A 27 -33.78 9.90 3.50
CA ILE A 27 -34.30 11.21 3.88
C ILE A 27 -34.76 12.03 2.67
N ALA A 28 -35.50 13.10 2.91
CA ALA A 28 -35.92 13.99 1.83
C ALA A 28 -34.73 14.74 1.21
N GLN A 29 -34.75 14.98 -0.10
CA GLN A 29 -33.75 15.75 -0.84
C GLN A 29 -33.52 17.16 -0.25
N SER A 30 -34.56 17.81 0.24
CA SER A 30 -34.47 19.10 0.94
C SER A 30 -33.61 19.03 2.19
N ASN A 31 -33.67 17.92 2.92
CA ASN A 31 -32.83 17.67 4.12
C ASN A 31 -31.37 17.54 3.76
N VAL A 32 -31.03 16.75 2.73
CA VAL A 32 -29.63 16.66 2.24
C VAL A 32 -29.11 18.03 1.84
N SER A 33 -29.90 18.79 1.03
CA SER A 33 -29.54 20.15 0.60
C SER A 33 -29.30 21.08 1.79
N SER A 34 -30.19 21.03 2.81
CA SER A 34 -30.07 21.84 4.03
C SER A 34 -28.80 21.44 4.86
N ARG A 35 -28.52 20.13 5.00
CA ARG A 35 -27.34 19.65 5.71
C ARG A 35 -26.06 20.12 5.04
N ILE A 36 -25.94 20.01 3.71
CA ILE A 36 -24.79 20.50 2.93
C ILE A 36 -24.63 22.02 3.11
N LYS A 37 -25.73 22.79 2.95
CA LYS A 37 -25.69 24.24 3.10
C LYS A 37 -25.17 24.65 4.48
N LYS A 38 -25.68 24.04 5.57
CA LYS A 38 -25.24 24.31 6.94
C LYS A 38 -23.76 23.91 7.17
N LEU A 39 -23.28 22.83 6.53
CA LEU A 39 -21.90 22.44 6.58
C LEU A 39 -21.00 23.50 5.94
N GLU A 40 -21.31 23.92 4.71
CA GLU A 40 -20.58 24.96 3.99
C GLU A 40 -20.61 26.31 4.75
N GLU A 41 -21.74 26.68 5.33
CA GLU A 41 -21.87 27.88 6.17
C GLU A 41 -20.98 27.80 7.42
N SER A 42 -20.93 26.63 8.08
CA SER A 42 -20.08 26.43 9.27
C SER A 42 -18.58 26.47 8.97
N LEU A 43 -18.19 26.11 7.75
CA LEU A 43 -16.79 26.13 7.28
C LEU A 43 -16.41 27.43 6.58
N GLY A 44 -17.40 28.26 6.21
CA GLY A 44 -17.19 29.50 5.49
C GLY A 44 -16.77 29.34 4.02
N VAL A 45 -16.83 28.11 3.48
CA VAL A 45 -16.40 27.79 2.12
C VAL A 45 -17.41 26.88 1.40
N LYS A 46 -17.40 26.91 0.06
CA LYS A 46 -18.16 25.99 -0.76
C LYS A 46 -17.38 24.70 -0.97
N LEU A 47 -18.00 23.56 -0.69
CA LEU A 47 -17.42 22.23 -0.87
C LEU A 47 -17.85 21.59 -2.19
N LEU A 48 -19.08 21.87 -2.62
CA LEU A 48 -19.69 21.31 -3.82
C LEU A 48 -19.95 22.39 -4.86
N SER A 49 -19.74 22.05 -6.13
CA SER A 49 -20.07 22.89 -7.28
C SER A 49 -21.03 22.18 -8.21
N ARG A 50 -21.93 22.97 -8.85
CA ARG A 50 -22.81 22.49 -9.91
C ARG A 50 -22.37 23.14 -11.23
N LYS A 51 -21.91 22.34 -12.18
CA LYS A 51 -21.71 22.83 -13.55
C LYS A 51 -23.07 23.03 -14.20
N LYS A 52 -23.33 24.26 -14.71
CA LYS A 52 -24.55 24.59 -15.48
C LYS A 52 -24.69 23.59 -16.64
N GLY A 53 -25.82 22.86 -16.71
CA GLY A 53 -26.10 21.89 -17.77
C GLY A 53 -25.75 20.43 -17.44
N TYR A 54 -25.08 20.15 -16.32
CA TYR A 54 -24.79 18.77 -15.90
C TYR A 54 -25.56 18.42 -14.62
N LYS A 55 -26.16 17.20 -14.58
CA LYS A 55 -26.86 16.70 -13.39
C LYS A 55 -25.87 16.26 -12.28
N GLN A 56 -24.60 16.21 -12.58
CA GLN A 56 -23.54 15.68 -11.69
C GLN A 56 -22.94 16.80 -10.84
N ILE A 57 -22.81 16.55 -9.55
CA ILE A 57 -22.15 17.43 -8.57
C ILE A 57 -20.65 17.09 -8.58
N SER A 58 -19.80 18.12 -8.57
CA SER A 58 -18.35 17.98 -8.45
C SER A 58 -17.87 18.66 -7.18
N LEU A 59 -16.73 18.21 -6.65
CA LEU A 59 -16.03 18.86 -5.56
C LEU A 59 -15.44 20.21 -6.03
N THR A 60 -15.35 21.17 -5.12
CA THR A 60 -14.48 22.34 -5.27
C THR A 60 -13.07 21.98 -4.74
N ALA A 61 -12.06 22.83 -4.93
CA ALA A 61 -10.76 22.64 -4.32
C ALA A 61 -10.82 22.49 -2.77
N HIS A 62 -11.72 23.26 -2.12
CA HIS A 62 -11.99 23.10 -0.68
C HIS A 62 -12.72 21.80 -0.38
N GLY A 63 -13.59 21.31 -1.27
CA GLY A 63 -14.26 20.03 -1.13
C GLY A 63 -13.29 18.85 -1.22
N GLU A 64 -12.33 18.91 -2.15
CA GLU A 64 -11.25 17.91 -2.26
C GLU A 64 -10.37 17.88 -1.01
N ALA A 65 -10.01 19.05 -0.48
CA ALA A 65 -9.23 19.15 0.76
C ALA A 65 -10.03 18.69 2.00
N PHE A 66 -11.34 18.91 2.02
CA PHE A 66 -12.21 18.53 3.14
C PHE A 66 -12.58 17.05 3.12
N LEU A 67 -12.62 16.40 1.97
CA LEU A 67 -13.06 15.00 1.85
C LEU A 67 -12.30 14.03 2.79
N PRO A 68 -10.97 14.01 2.83
CA PRO A 68 -10.23 13.14 3.75
C PRO A 68 -10.53 13.45 5.22
N LEU A 69 -10.69 14.72 5.58
CA LEU A 69 -11.05 15.14 6.94
C LEU A 69 -12.47 14.68 7.32
N ALA A 70 -13.42 14.80 6.38
CA ALA A 70 -14.79 14.32 6.57
C ALA A 70 -14.83 12.81 6.81
N MET A 71 -14.08 12.02 6.04
CA MET A 71 -13.96 10.58 6.19
C MET A 71 -13.39 10.22 7.56
N GLN A 72 -12.33 10.91 8.00
CA GLN A 72 -11.70 10.69 9.30
C GLN A 72 -12.65 10.96 10.46
N ILE A 73 -13.35 12.11 10.44
CA ILE A 73 -14.31 12.48 11.49
C ILE A 73 -15.45 11.46 11.54
N PHE A 74 -16.00 11.06 10.37
CA PHE A 74 -17.09 10.10 10.28
C PHE A 74 -16.69 8.73 10.85
N SER A 75 -15.51 8.21 10.47
CA SER A 75 -14.95 6.96 11.00
C SER A 75 -14.77 7.02 12.50
N THR A 76 -14.17 8.09 13.02
CA THR A 76 -13.91 8.25 14.48
C THR A 76 -15.20 8.26 15.28
N ILE A 77 -16.23 8.98 14.81
CA ILE A 77 -17.53 9.02 15.50
C ILE A 77 -18.23 7.67 15.40
N HIS A 78 -18.15 6.99 14.27
CA HIS A 78 -18.73 5.67 14.09
C HIS A 78 -18.07 4.64 15.04
N GLU A 79 -16.76 4.68 15.19
CA GLU A 79 -16.01 3.87 16.16
C GLU A 79 -16.47 4.17 17.60
N ALA A 80 -16.60 5.45 17.96
CA ALA A 80 -17.07 5.88 19.28
C ALA A 80 -18.51 5.38 19.57
N ASN A 81 -19.41 5.44 18.59
CA ASN A 81 -20.78 4.95 18.74
C ASN A 81 -20.86 3.43 18.87
N ASN A 82 -19.91 2.71 18.28
CA ASN A 82 -19.82 1.26 18.34
C ASN A 82 -19.18 0.72 19.63
N LEU A 83 -18.60 1.57 20.48
CA LEU A 83 -18.04 1.15 21.78
C LEU A 83 -19.04 0.39 22.67
N LYS A 84 -20.34 0.62 22.50
CA LYS A 84 -21.41 -0.08 23.26
C LYS A 84 -21.59 -1.54 22.82
N TYR A 85 -21.20 -1.89 21.60
CA TYR A 85 -21.46 -3.19 20.97
C TYR A 85 -20.19 -4.00 20.74
N THR A 86 -19.05 -3.39 20.84
CA THR A 86 -17.76 -4.02 20.75
C THR A 86 -17.21 -4.24 22.15
N LEU A 87 -17.34 -5.46 22.66
CA LEU A 87 -16.21 -5.99 23.44
C LEU A 87 -14.99 -5.76 22.54
N PRO A 88 -13.89 -5.16 23.04
CA PRO A 88 -12.73 -4.92 22.20
C PRO A 88 -12.24 -6.27 21.69
N THR A 89 -12.72 -6.68 20.51
CA THR A 89 -12.02 -7.67 19.72
C THR A 89 -10.74 -6.96 19.33
N GLU A 90 -9.66 -7.46 19.84
CA GLU A 90 -8.33 -6.97 19.52
C GLU A 90 -8.13 -7.19 18.00
N GLU A 91 -8.46 -6.19 17.21
CA GLU A 91 -8.27 -6.22 15.74
C GLU A 91 -7.05 -5.39 15.39
N LEU A 92 -6.14 -5.97 14.60
CA LEU A 92 -5.01 -5.29 14.00
C LEU A 92 -5.24 -5.14 12.50
N LYS A 93 -5.39 -3.89 12.05
CA LYS A 93 -5.59 -3.53 10.64
C LYS A 93 -4.25 -3.21 10.00
N ILE A 94 -3.86 -4.02 9.03
CA ILE A 94 -2.60 -3.88 8.29
C ILE A 94 -2.92 -3.48 6.85
N ALA A 95 -2.36 -2.35 6.40
CA ALA A 95 -2.37 -1.95 5.00
C ALA A 95 -0.96 -2.09 4.43
N SER A 96 -0.77 -2.81 3.33
CA SER A 96 0.56 -3.07 2.80
C SER A 96 0.57 -3.09 1.28
N VAL A 97 1.74 -2.87 0.71
CA VAL A 97 1.96 -3.08 -0.73
C VAL A 97 1.91 -4.56 -1.07
N ASP A 98 1.56 -4.86 -2.33
CA ASP A 98 1.41 -6.23 -2.86
C ASP A 98 2.58 -7.15 -2.50
N ALA A 99 3.80 -6.68 -2.70
CA ALA A 99 4.99 -7.49 -2.49
C ALA A 99 5.18 -7.94 -1.03
N VAL A 100 4.86 -7.10 -0.05
CA VAL A 100 4.97 -7.47 1.37
C VAL A 100 3.88 -8.46 1.75
N ASN A 101 2.62 -8.20 1.34
CA ASN A 101 1.50 -9.06 1.70
C ASN A 101 1.57 -10.46 1.06
N ASN A 102 1.96 -10.53 -0.22
CA ASN A 102 1.88 -11.78 -0.97
C ASN A 102 3.17 -12.60 -0.95
N TYR A 103 4.31 -11.98 -0.65
CA TYR A 103 5.60 -12.68 -0.70
C TYR A 103 6.32 -12.68 0.63
N THR A 104 6.55 -11.48 1.22
CA THR A 104 7.44 -11.36 2.37
C THR A 104 6.78 -11.84 3.69
N PHE A 105 5.57 -11.36 4.01
CA PHE A 105 4.97 -11.53 5.34
C PHE A 105 3.91 -12.63 5.46
N VAL A 106 3.67 -13.43 4.43
CA VAL A 106 2.70 -14.55 4.53
C VAL A 106 3.05 -15.52 5.68
N PRO A 107 4.32 -15.95 5.88
CA PRO A 107 4.67 -16.81 7.00
C PRO A 107 4.51 -16.11 8.37
N LEU A 108 4.88 -14.83 8.47
CA LEU A 108 4.70 -14.01 9.66
C LEU A 108 3.22 -13.93 10.07
N TYR A 109 2.33 -13.61 9.14
CA TYR A 109 0.90 -13.52 9.42
C TYR A 109 0.32 -14.86 9.91
N ARG A 110 0.75 -15.97 9.29
CA ARG A 110 0.32 -17.32 9.70
C ARG A 110 0.79 -17.68 11.10
N ASP A 111 2.04 -17.35 11.44
CA ASP A 111 2.60 -17.63 12.77
C ASP A 111 1.91 -16.76 13.84
N PHE A 112 1.72 -15.47 13.56
CA PHE A 112 1.03 -14.54 14.44
C PHE A 112 -0.39 -15.00 14.75
N MET A 113 -1.20 -15.34 13.73
CA MET A 113 -2.58 -15.81 13.94
C MET A 113 -2.69 -17.11 14.71
N LYS A 114 -1.66 -17.98 14.66
CA LYS A 114 -1.63 -19.24 15.43
C LYS A 114 -1.33 -19.03 16.89
N LYS A 115 -0.53 -18.01 17.22
CA LYS A 115 -0.05 -17.76 18.59
C LYS A 115 -0.90 -16.73 19.32
N GLU A 116 -1.45 -15.76 18.60
CA GLU A 116 -2.26 -14.65 19.13
C GLU A 116 -3.74 -14.80 18.75
N GLU A 117 -4.39 -15.88 19.22
CA GLU A 117 -5.78 -16.22 18.85
C GLU A 117 -6.80 -15.13 19.19
N LYS A 118 -6.49 -14.24 20.14
CA LYS A 118 -7.36 -13.13 20.55
C LYS A 118 -7.30 -11.95 19.60
N ILE A 119 -6.23 -11.80 18.84
CA ILE A 119 -6.02 -10.68 17.92
C ILE A 119 -6.42 -11.09 16.51
N LYS A 120 -7.43 -10.42 15.96
CA LYS A 120 -7.86 -10.63 14.57
C LYS A 120 -7.05 -9.77 13.64
N LEU A 121 -6.45 -10.36 12.60
CA LEU A 121 -5.79 -9.62 11.53
C LEU A 121 -6.79 -9.24 10.44
N LYS A 122 -6.77 -7.97 10.04
CA LYS A 122 -7.41 -7.47 8.83
C LYS A 122 -6.33 -6.92 7.92
N ILE A 123 -6.03 -7.64 6.84
CA ILE A 123 -4.94 -7.33 5.91
C ILE A 123 -5.53 -6.83 4.61
N ALA A 124 -5.07 -5.68 4.13
CA ALA A 124 -5.48 -5.09 2.86
C ALA A 124 -4.26 -4.67 2.02
N THR A 125 -4.37 -4.84 0.70
CA THR A 125 -3.32 -4.43 -0.24
C THR A 125 -3.72 -3.12 -0.91
N HIS A 126 -2.80 -2.15 -0.85
CA HIS A 126 -2.97 -0.82 -1.41
C HIS A 126 -1.66 -0.32 -2.06
N HIS A 127 -1.73 0.77 -2.80
CA HIS A 127 -0.54 1.49 -3.24
C HIS A 127 0.07 2.33 -2.10
N SER A 128 1.40 2.53 -2.15
CA SER A 128 2.13 3.23 -1.07
C SER A 128 1.51 4.58 -0.67
N ASN A 129 1.04 5.37 -1.64
CA ASN A 129 0.44 6.69 -1.38
C ASN A 129 -0.86 6.58 -0.57
N GLU A 130 -1.69 5.57 -0.86
CA GLU A 130 -2.93 5.31 -0.15
C GLU A 130 -2.67 4.83 1.28
N ILE A 131 -1.64 3.98 1.47
CA ILE A 131 -1.30 3.42 2.77
C ILE A 131 -0.95 4.51 3.79
N HIS A 132 -0.20 5.54 3.38
CA HIS A 132 0.11 6.68 4.26
C HIS A 132 -1.17 7.39 4.74
N ALA A 133 -2.12 7.63 3.85
CA ALA A 133 -3.40 8.25 4.19
C ALA A 133 -4.27 7.35 5.08
N LEU A 134 -4.27 6.02 4.85
CA LEU A 134 -4.99 5.06 5.68
C LEU A 134 -4.44 5.01 7.11
N VAL A 135 -3.11 5.07 7.28
CA VAL A 135 -2.48 5.11 8.62
C VAL A 135 -2.76 6.46 9.30
N GLU A 136 -2.62 7.58 8.59
CA GLU A 136 -2.90 8.91 9.15
C GLU A 136 -4.35 9.02 9.63
N SER A 137 -5.31 8.54 8.83
CA SER A 137 -6.74 8.56 9.19
C SER A 137 -7.13 7.53 10.25
N GLY A 138 -6.25 6.58 10.61
CA GLY A 138 -6.57 5.49 11.55
C GLY A 138 -7.42 4.37 10.93
N GLN A 139 -7.58 4.34 9.60
CA GLN A 139 -8.22 3.23 8.89
C GLN A 139 -7.33 1.99 8.84
N ALA A 140 -6.00 2.18 8.89
CA ALA A 140 -5.01 1.14 9.15
C ALA A 140 -4.24 1.46 10.44
N ASP A 141 -3.91 0.44 11.23
CA ASP A 141 -3.11 0.56 12.45
C ASP A 141 -1.62 0.53 12.12
N ILE A 142 -1.23 -0.32 11.16
CA ILE A 142 0.14 -0.46 10.64
C ILE A 142 0.10 -0.39 9.10
N GLY A 143 1.09 0.29 8.52
CA GLY A 143 1.34 0.29 7.08
C GLY A 143 2.71 -0.30 6.74
N PHE A 144 2.85 -0.97 5.56
CA PHE A 144 4.14 -1.39 5.03
C PHE A 144 4.30 -0.92 3.58
N VAL A 145 5.35 -0.11 3.33
CA VAL A 145 5.57 0.58 2.05
C VAL A 145 7.04 0.54 1.64
N TYR A 146 7.30 0.72 0.33
CA TYR A 146 8.67 0.89 -0.20
C TYR A 146 8.98 2.34 -0.57
N SER A 147 8.10 3.30 -0.26
CA SER A 147 8.35 4.71 -0.48
C SER A 147 7.91 5.52 0.74
N GLN A 148 8.70 6.53 1.10
CA GLN A 148 8.36 7.44 2.19
C GLN A 148 7.68 8.69 1.63
N ILE A 149 6.54 9.05 2.22
CA ILE A 149 5.86 10.32 2.04
C ILE A 149 5.69 10.94 3.42
N LYS A 150 5.99 12.22 3.55
CA LYS A 150 5.87 12.90 4.84
C LYS A 150 4.40 13.20 5.15
N TYR A 151 3.91 12.61 6.21
CA TYR A 151 2.62 12.89 6.82
C TYR A 151 2.85 13.32 8.27
N PRO A 152 2.18 14.40 8.76
CA PRO A 152 2.45 14.98 10.09
C PRO A 152 2.31 14.01 11.25
N ASP A 153 1.27 13.15 11.21
CA ASP A 153 0.93 12.21 12.28
C ASP A 153 1.38 10.76 12.02
N VAL A 154 2.18 10.53 10.97
CA VAL A 154 2.71 9.21 10.63
C VAL A 154 4.20 9.13 10.95
N ILE A 155 4.59 8.07 11.65
CA ILE A 155 5.98 7.69 11.87
C ILE A 155 6.32 6.60 10.87
N ALA A 156 7.41 6.78 10.13
CA ALA A 156 7.96 5.79 9.22
C ALA A 156 9.30 5.28 9.75
N LYS A 157 9.42 3.96 9.97
CA LYS A 157 10.65 3.30 10.42
C LYS A 157 11.10 2.29 9.36
N PRO A 158 12.38 2.29 8.94
CA PRO A 158 12.91 1.23 8.08
C PRO A 158 12.93 -0.09 8.89
N ILE A 159 12.45 -1.19 8.28
CA ILE A 159 12.39 -2.49 8.97
C ILE A 159 13.21 -3.58 8.28
N PHE A 160 13.32 -3.56 6.97
CA PHE A 160 14.21 -4.44 6.20
C PHE A 160 14.53 -3.84 4.83
N ARG A 161 15.51 -4.43 4.16
CA ARG A 161 15.81 -4.14 2.76
C ARG A 161 15.89 -5.44 1.97
N GLU A 162 15.60 -5.36 0.68
CA GLU A 162 15.70 -6.48 -0.26
C GLU A 162 16.64 -6.14 -1.40
N LEU A 163 17.47 -7.11 -1.75
CA LEU A 163 18.31 -7.03 -2.94
C LEU A 163 17.53 -7.47 -4.18
N ASN A 164 17.88 -6.89 -5.31
CA ASN A 164 17.32 -7.22 -6.60
C ASN A 164 18.30 -8.07 -7.42
N TYR A 165 17.74 -9.04 -8.14
CA TYR A 165 18.49 -9.98 -8.99
C TYR A 165 17.86 -10.04 -10.37
N VAL A 166 18.65 -10.44 -11.36
CA VAL A 166 18.09 -10.89 -12.64
C VAL A 166 17.53 -12.31 -12.43
N VAL A 167 16.30 -12.52 -12.81
CA VAL A 167 15.63 -13.82 -12.80
C VAL A 167 15.29 -14.21 -14.25
N CYS A 168 15.52 -15.49 -14.61
CA CYS A 168 15.38 -15.95 -15.98
C CYS A 168 15.13 -17.46 -16.03
N HIS A 169 14.82 -17.98 -17.22
CA HIS A 169 14.79 -19.40 -17.48
C HIS A 169 16.22 -20.00 -17.35
N LYS A 170 16.37 -21.20 -16.80
CA LYS A 170 17.66 -21.87 -16.55
C LYS A 170 18.56 -22.02 -17.79
N ASP A 171 17.94 -22.17 -18.97
CA ASP A 171 18.63 -22.32 -20.25
C ASP A 171 18.94 -20.97 -20.93
N SER A 172 18.77 -19.86 -20.20
CA SER A 172 19.13 -18.52 -20.69
C SER A 172 20.65 -18.34 -20.70
N PRO A 173 21.21 -17.46 -21.56
CA PRO A 173 22.67 -17.25 -21.66
C PRO A 173 23.22 -16.38 -20.53
N TYR A 174 22.45 -16.11 -19.47
CA TYR A 174 22.82 -15.21 -18.39
C TYR A 174 23.60 -15.92 -17.29
N TYR A 175 24.47 -15.18 -16.59
CA TYR A 175 25.37 -15.72 -15.58
C TYR A 175 25.60 -14.74 -14.43
N ASN A 176 26.11 -15.24 -13.33
CA ASN A 176 26.37 -14.43 -12.15
C ASN A 176 27.51 -13.42 -12.37
N GLY A 177 27.27 -12.15 -12.05
CA GLY A 177 28.22 -11.06 -12.20
C GLY A 177 28.23 -10.43 -13.60
N MET A 178 27.31 -10.81 -14.51
CA MET A 178 27.21 -10.17 -15.83
C MET A 178 26.90 -8.69 -15.73
N SER A 179 27.29 -7.93 -16.75
CA SER A 179 26.93 -6.50 -16.86
C SER A 179 25.48 -6.32 -17.27
N PRO A 180 24.77 -5.31 -16.75
CA PRO A 180 23.43 -4.97 -17.26
C PRO A 180 23.37 -4.76 -18.77
N HIS A 181 24.44 -4.22 -19.37
CA HIS A 181 24.52 -4.01 -20.84
C HIS A 181 24.53 -5.31 -21.68
N GLU A 182 24.76 -6.47 -21.07
CA GLU A 182 24.73 -7.76 -21.75
C GLU A 182 23.33 -8.38 -21.81
N LEU A 183 22.36 -7.79 -21.12
CA LEU A 183 20.97 -8.26 -21.13
C LEU A 183 20.29 -7.88 -22.46
N ASP A 184 19.56 -8.85 -23.05
CA ASP A 184 18.75 -8.60 -24.24
C ASP A 184 17.44 -7.87 -23.85
N LEU A 185 17.36 -6.59 -24.15
CA LEU A 185 16.23 -5.72 -23.81
C LEU A 185 14.91 -6.13 -24.49
N SER A 186 14.97 -6.82 -25.63
CA SER A 186 13.78 -7.34 -26.32
C SER A 186 13.12 -8.51 -25.59
N LYS A 187 13.82 -9.06 -24.59
CA LYS A 187 13.39 -10.19 -23.76
C LYS A 187 13.01 -9.79 -22.33
N GLU A 188 13.00 -8.50 -22.05
CA GLU A 188 12.71 -7.96 -20.72
C GLU A 188 11.21 -8.07 -20.35
N ILE A 189 10.95 -8.68 -19.21
CA ILE A 189 9.67 -8.60 -18.49
C ILE A 189 9.82 -7.50 -17.46
N TYR A 190 9.32 -6.31 -17.78
CA TYR A 190 9.54 -5.12 -16.97
C TYR A 190 8.48 -4.91 -15.92
N LEU A 191 8.91 -4.69 -14.68
CA LEU A 191 8.10 -4.19 -13.55
C LEU A 191 8.86 -3.08 -12.86
N ASN A 192 8.24 -1.90 -12.71
CA ASN A 192 8.83 -0.81 -11.95
C ASN A 192 8.65 -1.04 -10.45
N TRP A 193 9.74 -1.40 -9.77
CA TRP A 193 9.75 -1.70 -8.34
C TRP A 193 9.79 -0.46 -7.44
N SER A 194 10.41 0.63 -7.90
CA SER A 194 10.58 1.88 -7.15
C SER A 194 11.12 3.00 -8.05
N HIS A 195 11.15 4.23 -7.52
CA HIS A 195 11.80 5.34 -8.20
C HIS A 195 13.30 5.09 -8.42
N ASP A 196 14.01 4.58 -7.41
CA ASP A 196 15.45 4.31 -7.52
C ASP A 196 15.75 3.20 -8.53
N PHE A 197 14.90 2.17 -8.58
CA PHE A 197 14.94 1.14 -9.62
C PHE A 197 14.75 1.76 -11.02
N TYR A 198 13.76 2.65 -11.18
CA TYR A 198 13.51 3.33 -12.45
C TYR A 198 14.73 4.15 -12.90
N GLN A 199 15.38 4.89 -11.98
CA GLN A 199 16.60 5.66 -12.28
C GLN A 199 17.77 4.75 -12.72
N TRP A 200 17.98 3.64 -12.01
CA TRP A 200 18.96 2.63 -12.36
C TRP A 200 18.67 2.04 -13.76
N HIS A 201 17.41 1.64 -14.00
CA HIS A 201 16.99 1.07 -15.27
C HIS A 201 17.21 2.07 -16.42
N TYR A 202 16.81 3.31 -16.21
CA TYR A 202 17.01 4.38 -17.19
C TYR A 202 18.48 4.65 -17.47
N HIS A 203 19.34 4.59 -16.46
CA HIS A 203 20.79 4.76 -16.60
C HIS A 203 21.42 3.73 -17.54
N PHE A 204 21.04 2.45 -17.41
CA PHE A 204 21.64 1.37 -18.21
C PHE A 204 20.97 1.17 -19.57
N PHE A 205 19.66 1.41 -19.66
CA PHE A 205 18.83 1.00 -20.80
C PHE A 205 18.13 2.17 -21.50
N GLY A 206 18.15 3.36 -20.91
CA GLY A 206 17.39 4.50 -21.42
C GLY A 206 15.88 4.26 -21.42
N ASP A 207 15.20 5.00 -22.28
CA ASP A 207 13.75 4.84 -22.49
C ASP A 207 13.53 3.75 -23.56
N ASN A 208 13.60 2.48 -23.10
CA ASN A 208 13.46 1.33 -23.99
C ASN A 208 11.98 1.06 -24.35
N PRO A 209 11.54 1.30 -25.58
CA PRO A 209 10.18 0.98 -26.02
C PRO A 209 9.99 -0.50 -26.40
N HIS A 210 11.06 -1.31 -26.50
CA HIS A 210 11.06 -2.64 -27.07
C HIS A 210 11.12 -3.76 -26.03
N LYS A 211 10.61 -3.53 -24.82
CA LYS A 211 10.45 -4.57 -23.80
C LYS A 211 9.54 -5.67 -24.30
N LEU A 212 9.78 -6.92 -23.88
CA LEU A 212 8.89 -8.04 -24.21
C LEU A 212 7.48 -7.76 -23.68
N ILE A 213 7.38 -7.35 -22.41
CA ILE A 213 6.11 -6.99 -21.76
C ILE A 213 6.37 -6.09 -20.56
N THR A 214 5.40 -5.24 -20.22
CA THR A 214 5.35 -4.52 -18.95
C THR A 214 4.23 -5.09 -18.09
N VAL A 215 4.55 -5.46 -16.86
CA VAL A 215 3.60 -5.99 -15.87
C VAL A 215 3.51 -5.04 -14.66
N ASN A 216 2.48 -5.18 -13.84
CA ASN A 216 2.25 -4.34 -12.67
C ASN A 216 2.26 -5.09 -11.32
N THR A 217 2.46 -6.41 -11.35
CA THR A 217 2.60 -7.24 -10.15
C THR A 217 3.65 -8.33 -10.36
N GLY A 218 4.36 -8.68 -9.26
CA GLY A 218 5.43 -9.67 -9.29
C GLY A 218 4.96 -11.08 -9.70
N SER A 219 3.70 -11.44 -9.39
CA SER A 219 3.13 -12.74 -9.75
C SER A 219 3.09 -12.99 -11.25
N LEU A 220 2.96 -11.95 -12.06
CA LEU A 220 2.93 -12.07 -13.51
C LEU A 220 4.30 -12.41 -14.10
N ILE A 221 5.41 -12.08 -13.42
CA ILE A 221 6.76 -12.32 -13.94
C ILE A 221 6.98 -13.81 -14.24
N ALA A 222 6.60 -14.70 -13.31
CA ALA A 222 6.82 -16.14 -13.47
C ALA A 222 6.13 -16.72 -14.69
N HIS A 223 5.01 -16.16 -15.12
CA HIS A 223 4.26 -16.64 -16.29
C HIS A 223 4.94 -16.39 -17.63
N TYR A 224 5.91 -15.45 -17.67
CA TYR A 224 6.60 -15.06 -18.91
C TYR A 224 8.08 -15.45 -18.90
N LEU A 225 8.55 -16.15 -17.84
CA LEU A 225 9.90 -16.74 -17.77
C LEU A 225 9.96 -18.15 -18.37
N ASP A 226 9.02 -18.52 -19.22
CA ASP A 226 8.84 -19.85 -19.82
C ASP A 226 9.76 -20.13 -21.00
N ALA A 227 10.45 -19.12 -21.53
CA ALA A 227 11.33 -19.24 -22.69
C ALA A 227 12.77 -18.83 -22.37
N PRO A 228 13.79 -19.54 -22.91
CA PRO A 228 15.18 -19.14 -22.80
C PRO A 228 15.40 -17.71 -23.33
N GLY A 229 16.19 -16.95 -22.59
CA GLY A 229 16.48 -15.55 -22.88
C GLY A 229 15.51 -14.55 -22.25
N ASN A 230 14.29 -14.93 -21.87
CA ASN A 230 13.37 -14.07 -21.13
C ASN A 230 13.92 -13.82 -19.70
N TRP A 231 13.86 -12.55 -19.27
CA TRP A 231 14.39 -12.13 -18.00
C TRP A 231 13.58 -11.01 -17.36
N ALA A 232 13.68 -10.90 -16.05
CA ALA A 232 13.17 -9.78 -15.27
C ALA A 232 14.16 -9.40 -14.18
N ILE A 233 14.08 -8.19 -13.67
CA ILE A 233 14.65 -7.86 -12.36
C ILE A 233 13.56 -8.07 -11.31
N ALA A 234 13.90 -8.82 -10.26
CA ALA A 234 12.98 -9.07 -9.16
C ALA A 234 13.70 -9.08 -7.80
N PRO A 235 13.03 -8.64 -6.73
CA PRO A 235 13.57 -8.79 -5.37
C PRO A 235 13.49 -10.24 -4.90
N MET A 236 14.34 -10.58 -3.94
CA MET A 236 14.48 -11.96 -3.48
C MET A 236 13.17 -12.57 -2.96
N SER A 237 12.31 -11.80 -2.27
CA SER A 237 11.02 -12.31 -1.79
C SER A 237 10.11 -12.80 -2.91
N VAL A 238 10.14 -12.13 -4.05
CA VAL A 238 9.37 -12.54 -5.25
C VAL A 238 10.01 -13.78 -5.89
N ILE A 239 11.35 -13.81 -6.00
CA ILE A 239 12.08 -14.96 -6.55
C ILE A 239 11.83 -16.22 -5.73
N GLU A 240 11.85 -16.11 -4.39
CA GLU A 240 11.54 -17.21 -3.49
C GLU A 240 10.15 -17.84 -3.76
N SER A 241 9.17 -17.03 -4.18
CA SER A 241 7.85 -17.55 -4.55
C SER A 241 7.87 -18.40 -5.82
N PHE A 242 8.93 -18.30 -6.63
CA PHE A 242 9.11 -19.06 -7.87
C PHE A 242 9.87 -20.39 -7.67
N LYS A 243 10.36 -20.67 -6.47
CA LYS A 243 11.19 -21.88 -6.17
C LYS A 243 10.53 -23.21 -6.52
N ALA A 244 9.20 -23.26 -6.60
CA ALA A 244 8.50 -24.47 -7.04
C ALA A 244 8.74 -24.77 -8.54
N ASN A 245 9.18 -23.80 -9.33
CA ASN A 245 9.52 -23.94 -10.73
C ASN A 245 11.04 -24.13 -10.89
N ASN A 246 11.48 -25.38 -11.10
CA ASN A 246 12.89 -25.74 -11.27
C ASN A 246 13.54 -25.18 -12.56
N ASP A 247 12.77 -24.56 -13.43
CA ASP A 247 13.27 -23.96 -14.66
C ASP A 247 13.63 -22.47 -14.49
N ILE A 248 13.34 -21.88 -13.32
CA ILE A 248 13.68 -20.49 -13.00
C ILE A 248 14.94 -20.43 -12.13
N VAL A 249 15.90 -19.62 -12.56
CA VAL A 249 17.15 -19.33 -11.86
C VAL A 249 17.35 -17.82 -11.73
N TYR A 250 18.24 -17.40 -10.83
CA TYR A 250 18.57 -15.99 -10.63
C TYR A 250 20.06 -15.76 -10.48
N TYR A 251 20.50 -14.56 -10.84
CA TYR A 251 21.91 -14.14 -10.82
C TYR A 251 22.04 -12.70 -10.31
N SER A 252 23.15 -12.40 -9.64
CA SER A 252 23.55 -11.03 -9.35
C SER A 252 24.14 -10.37 -10.59
N LEU A 253 23.86 -9.10 -10.79
CA LEU A 253 24.54 -8.28 -11.80
C LEU A 253 25.82 -7.66 -11.21
N SER A 254 26.80 -7.32 -12.05
CA SER A 254 28.00 -6.58 -11.62
C SER A 254 27.69 -5.17 -11.13
N SER A 255 26.61 -4.59 -11.62
CA SER A 255 26.03 -3.30 -11.19
C SER A 255 24.53 -3.50 -10.94
N PRO A 256 24.13 -4.08 -9.80
CA PRO A 256 22.73 -4.38 -9.53
C PRO A 256 21.91 -3.12 -9.24
N PRO A 257 20.59 -3.17 -9.39
CA PRO A 257 19.72 -2.10 -8.92
C PRO A 257 19.90 -1.84 -7.42
N PRO A 258 19.66 -0.60 -6.96
CA PRO A 258 19.67 -0.30 -5.53
C PRO A 258 18.70 -1.22 -4.78
N PRO A 259 19.05 -1.64 -3.54
CA PRO A 259 18.15 -2.40 -2.71
C PRO A 259 16.93 -1.52 -2.37
N ARG A 260 15.75 -2.13 -2.31
CA ARG A 260 14.56 -1.45 -1.85
C ARG A 260 14.40 -1.59 -0.34
N ILE A 261 14.01 -0.50 0.32
CA ILE A 261 13.83 -0.45 1.78
C ILE A 261 12.34 -0.51 2.08
N CYS A 262 11.94 -1.45 2.92
CA CYS A 262 10.58 -1.50 3.46
C CYS A 262 10.50 -0.66 4.73
N TYR A 263 9.51 0.23 4.75
CA TYR A 263 9.20 1.08 5.90
C TYR A 263 7.90 0.62 6.54
N GLN A 264 7.92 0.51 7.86
CA GLN A 264 6.71 0.38 8.65
C GLN A 264 6.18 1.76 8.98
N LEU A 265 4.89 1.96 8.80
CA LEU A 265 4.15 3.17 9.13
C LEU A 265 3.26 2.92 10.33
N THR A 266 3.28 3.82 11.30
CA THR A 266 2.36 3.83 12.44
C THR A 266 1.91 5.25 12.74
N LYS A 267 0.74 5.41 13.35
CA LYS A 267 0.28 6.72 13.80
C LYS A 267 1.07 7.17 15.03
N ARG A 268 1.37 8.47 15.12
CA ARG A 268 2.13 9.05 16.24
C ARG A 268 1.41 8.93 17.58
N HIS A 269 0.09 9.10 17.57
CA HIS A 269 -0.74 9.08 18.77
C HIS A 269 -1.74 7.90 18.67
N LEU A 270 -1.48 6.87 19.46
CA LEU A 270 -2.29 5.66 19.55
C LEU A 270 -2.90 5.53 20.95
N SER A 271 -4.03 4.84 21.05
CA SER A 271 -4.53 4.38 22.36
C SER A 271 -3.60 3.33 22.95
N LEU A 272 -3.56 3.21 24.30
CA LEU A 272 -2.69 2.22 24.96
C LEU A 272 -2.94 0.79 24.46
N THR A 273 -4.20 0.42 24.26
CA THR A 273 -4.56 -0.90 23.75
C THR A 273 -4.00 -1.15 22.33
N LYS A 274 -4.13 -0.15 21.44
CA LYS A 274 -3.59 -0.26 20.09
C LYS A 274 -2.06 -0.32 20.07
N GLN A 275 -1.42 0.46 20.92
CA GLN A 275 0.03 0.43 21.07
C GLN A 275 0.52 -0.96 21.49
N GLN A 276 -0.10 -1.61 22.47
CA GLN A 276 0.27 -2.95 22.91
C GLN A 276 0.12 -4.00 21.80
N ILE A 277 -0.99 -3.95 21.04
CA ILE A 277 -1.20 -4.86 19.92
C ILE A 277 -0.15 -4.67 18.84
N ILE A 278 0.19 -3.42 18.51
CA ILE A 278 1.20 -3.08 17.52
C ILE A 278 2.58 -3.55 17.99
N GLU A 279 2.97 -3.28 19.23
CA GLU A 279 4.23 -3.73 19.82
C GLU A 279 4.37 -5.26 19.78
N THR A 280 3.28 -5.97 20.13
CA THR A 280 3.24 -7.44 20.01
C THR A 280 3.53 -7.88 18.56
N PHE A 281 2.86 -7.28 17.57
CA PHE A 281 3.10 -7.62 16.18
C PHE A 281 4.52 -7.24 15.71
N GLU A 282 5.05 -6.10 16.15
CA GLU A 282 6.42 -5.66 15.86
C GLU A 282 7.47 -6.67 16.34
N ASP A 283 7.27 -7.28 17.51
CA ASP A 283 8.17 -8.31 18.03
C ASP A 283 8.16 -9.58 17.16
N TYR A 284 6.97 -10.01 16.70
CA TYR A 284 6.88 -11.10 15.73
C TYR A 284 7.55 -10.77 14.41
N ALA A 285 7.32 -9.55 13.89
CA ALA A 285 7.90 -9.09 12.63
C ALA A 285 9.43 -9.02 12.72
N ARG A 286 9.98 -8.50 13.83
CA ARG A 286 11.43 -8.45 14.08
C ARG A 286 12.04 -9.84 14.10
N ASN A 287 11.47 -10.74 14.91
CA ASN A 287 11.96 -12.13 15.02
C ASN A 287 11.91 -12.86 13.67
N TYR A 288 10.85 -12.64 12.89
CA TYR A 288 10.71 -13.20 11.55
C TYR A 288 11.80 -12.68 10.61
N ILE A 289 12.00 -11.36 10.54
CA ILE A 289 13.00 -10.71 9.68
C ILE A 289 14.41 -11.18 10.05
N GLU A 290 14.73 -11.26 11.34
CA GLU A 290 16.04 -11.72 11.83
C GLU A 290 16.31 -13.19 11.55
N SER A 291 15.26 -14.02 11.50
CA SER A 291 15.38 -15.46 11.21
C SER A 291 15.48 -15.79 9.72
N ASP A 292 15.03 -14.89 8.83
CA ASP A 292 14.96 -15.13 7.38
C ASP A 292 16.01 -14.33 6.60
N ASN A 293 17.26 -14.80 6.66
CA ASN A 293 18.38 -14.20 5.94
C ASN A 293 18.30 -14.37 4.40
N SER A 294 17.42 -15.23 3.90
CA SER A 294 17.30 -15.49 2.46
C SER A 294 16.48 -14.45 1.72
N ILE A 295 15.49 -13.85 2.40
CA ILE A 295 14.54 -12.89 1.83
C ILE A 295 14.88 -11.45 2.23
N CYS A 296 15.16 -11.22 3.51
CA CYS A 296 15.35 -9.90 4.09
C CYS A 296 16.75 -9.74 4.64
N THR A 297 17.49 -8.76 4.13
CA THR A 297 18.80 -8.41 4.66
C THR A 297 18.64 -7.24 5.62
N PHE A 298 18.74 -7.49 6.90
CA PHE A 298 18.72 -6.46 7.93
C PHE A 298 20.15 -5.99 8.21
N GLN A 299 20.40 -4.70 8.27
CA GLN A 299 21.69 -4.15 8.68
C GLN A 299 21.48 -3.18 9.83
N THR A 300 22.29 -3.30 10.86
CA THR A 300 22.19 -2.55 12.13
C THR A 300 22.22 -1.03 11.95
N TRP A 301 22.96 -0.53 10.95
CA TRP A 301 23.06 0.90 10.65
C TRP A 301 21.76 1.53 10.08
N MET A 302 20.78 0.72 9.71
CA MET A 302 19.48 1.20 9.24
C MET A 302 18.51 1.48 10.40
N MET A 303 18.91 1.20 11.63
CA MET A 303 18.09 1.33 12.84
C MET A 303 18.40 2.58 13.65
N ASP A 304 19.50 3.27 13.34
CA ASP A 304 19.90 4.54 13.90
C ASP A 304 19.34 5.72 13.04
#